data_e6088d1234bb572e06e732f2a79b584f
#
_entry.id   e6088d1234bb572e06e732f2a79b584f
#
_cell.length_a   1.000
_cell.length_b   1.000
_cell.length_c   1.000
_cell.angle_alpha   90.00
_cell.angle_beta   90.00
_cell.angle_gamma   90.00
#
_symmetry.space_group_name_H-M   'P 1'
#
loop_
_entity.id
_entity.type
_entity.pdbx_description
1 polymer ?
#
loop_
_entity_poly.entity_id
_entity_poly.type
_entity_poly.pdbx_seq_one_letter_code
_entity_poly.pdbx_strand_id
1 'polypeptide(L)'
;KGESTQKSSFRYVHVFYEAMLIFFRKHYSGMSWLISLPIKAAIYAKATLALFQMQIDRARKSLGFITYEWQTPNYVFVGSKEMQEKCGDLVRRKGLLAEFVALGKNELTASFLEKITDSKKLQIVVFDVSEFDYEQILEVFAVAPSPLRKMGFYHQDSGMLITDAEVIK
;
A
#
# COMPACT_ATOMS: atom_id res chain seq x y z
N LYS A 1 -19.34 -4.18 -0.43
CA LYS A 1 -19.85 -5.30 0.41
C LYS A 1 -18.70 -6.06 1.08
N GLY A 2 -17.86 -5.41 1.87
CA GLY A 2 -16.69 -6.04 2.52
C GLY A 2 -16.37 -5.51 3.94
N GLU A 3 -17.07 -4.51 4.43
CA GLU A 3 -16.74 -3.87 5.71
C GLU A 3 -17.34 -4.53 6.96
N SER A 4 -18.22 -5.49 6.80
CA SER A 4 -18.96 -6.10 7.93
C SER A 4 -18.19 -7.21 8.65
N THR A 5 -17.14 -7.78 8.03
CA THR A 5 -16.53 -9.03 8.50
C THR A 5 -15.48 -8.83 9.61
N GLN A 6 -14.82 -7.69 9.69
CA GLN A 6 -13.76 -7.48 10.70
C GLN A 6 -14.29 -7.12 12.09
N LYS A 7 -15.39 -6.38 12.18
CA LYS A 7 -16.02 -6.04 13.48
C LYS A 7 -16.78 -7.22 14.09
N SER A 8 -17.31 -8.11 13.28
CA SER A 8 -18.01 -9.31 13.73
C SER A 8 -17.07 -10.40 14.26
N SER A 9 -15.83 -10.46 13.76
CA SER A 9 -14.87 -11.49 14.17
C SER A 9 -14.48 -11.40 15.64
N PHE A 10 -14.24 -10.19 16.16
CA PHE A 10 -13.89 -10.00 17.58
C PHE A 10 -15.06 -10.36 18.50
N ARG A 11 -16.27 -9.98 18.14
CA ARG A 11 -17.48 -10.28 18.90
C ARG A 11 -17.78 -11.79 18.91
N TYR A 12 -17.58 -12.46 17.80
CA TYR A 12 -17.74 -13.90 17.67
C TYR A 12 -16.71 -14.66 18.52
N VAL A 13 -15.47 -14.25 18.50
CA VAL A 13 -14.40 -14.82 19.33
C VAL A 13 -14.70 -14.64 20.81
N HIS A 14 -15.17 -13.47 21.22
CA HIS A 14 -15.53 -13.20 22.63
C HIS A 14 -16.68 -14.09 23.10
N VAL A 15 -17.77 -14.19 22.32
CA VAL A 15 -18.93 -15.04 22.64
C VAL A 15 -18.55 -16.52 22.68
N PHE A 16 -17.69 -16.97 21.77
CA PHE A 16 -17.18 -18.34 21.76
C PHE A 16 -16.38 -18.66 23.02
N TYR A 17 -15.50 -17.76 23.45
CA TYR A 17 -14.73 -17.95 24.70
C TYR A 17 -15.60 -17.88 25.94
N GLU A 18 -16.61 -17.02 26.01
CA GLU A 18 -17.58 -17.00 27.11
C GLU A 18 -18.36 -18.32 27.18
N ALA A 19 -18.87 -18.83 26.07
CA ALA A 19 -19.54 -20.12 26.03
C ALA A 19 -18.63 -21.27 26.49
N MET A 20 -17.37 -21.27 26.08
CA MET A 20 -16.37 -22.23 26.49
C MET A 20 -16.08 -22.14 28.00
N LEU A 21 -16.00 -20.95 28.58
CA LEU A 21 -15.80 -20.76 30.02
C LEU A 21 -17.01 -21.25 30.83
N ILE A 22 -18.23 -21.05 30.37
CA ILE A 22 -19.45 -21.54 30.98
C ILE A 22 -19.47 -23.08 30.96
N PHE A 23 -19.09 -23.70 29.83
CA PHE A 23 -19.01 -25.15 29.70
C PHE A 23 -17.99 -25.75 30.68
N PHE A 24 -16.79 -25.17 30.77
CA PHE A 24 -15.75 -25.63 31.71
C PHE A 24 -16.17 -25.45 33.18
N ARG A 25 -16.84 -24.33 33.50
CA ARG A 25 -17.34 -24.06 34.86
C ARG A 25 -18.39 -25.08 35.30
N LYS A 26 -19.21 -25.57 34.36
CA LYS A 26 -20.26 -26.56 34.64
C LYS A 26 -19.72 -27.99 34.80
N HIS A 27 -18.69 -28.35 34.00
CA HIS A 27 -18.19 -29.75 33.97
C HIS A 27 -16.92 -30.00 34.79
N TYR A 28 -16.18 -28.95 35.18
CA TYR A 28 -14.90 -29.07 35.90
C TYR A 28 -14.86 -28.14 37.12
N SER A 29 -15.80 -28.27 38.03
CA SER A 29 -15.96 -27.37 39.19
C SER A 29 -14.79 -27.30 40.17
N GLY A 30 -13.86 -28.27 40.16
CA GLY A 30 -12.69 -28.27 41.04
C GLY A 30 -11.39 -27.71 40.47
N MET A 31 -11.26 -27.59 39.14
CA MET A 31 -10.00 -27.22 38.46
C MET A 31 -10.18 -26.05 37.47
N SER A 32 -11.35 -25.41 37.51
CA SER A 32 -11.71 -24.37 36.53
C SER A 32 -10.83 -23.12 36.59
N TRP A 33 -10.23 -22.80 37.71
CA TRP A 33 -9.35 -21.65 37.85
C TRP A 33 -7.99 -21.85 37.13
N LEU A 34 -7.45 -23.09 37.17
CA LEU A 34 -6.18 -23.41 36.49
C LEU A 34 -6.29 -23.33 34.96
N ILE A 35 -7.46 -23.63 34.39
CA ILE A 35 -7.71 -23.59 32.94
C ILE A 35 -8.16 -22.19 32.51
N SER A 36 -8.91 -21.47 33.36
CA SER A 36 -9.40 -20.13 33.05
C SER A 36 -8.30 -19.05 33.06
N LEU A 37 -7.25 -19.26 33.90
CA LEU A 37 -6.11 -18.33 34.00
C LEU A 37 -5.31 -18.20 32.70
N PRO A 38 -4.83 -19.28 32.05
CA PRO A 38 -4.07 -19.14 30.80
C PRO A 38 -4.92 -18.63 29.66
N ILE A 39 -6.22 -18.94 29.61
CA ILE A 39 -7.13 -18.41 28.54
C ILE A 39 -7.34 -16.92 28.74
N LYS A 40 -7.62 -16.44 29.94
CA LYS A 40 -7.73 -15.00 30.23
C LYS A 40 -6.41 -14.28 29.96
N ALA A 41 -5.28 -14.85 30.40
CA ALA A 41 -3.97 -14.30 30.15
C ALA A 41 -3.66 -14.17 28.65
N ALA A 42 -4.00 -15.18 27.85
CA ALA A 42 -3.83 -15.14 26.40
C ALA A 42 -4.70 -14.05 25.72
N ILE A 43 -5.95 -13.88 26.18
CA ILE A 43 -6.85 -12.83 25.66
C ILE A 43 -6.30 -11.43 26.01
N TYR A 44 -5.89 -11.23 27.25
CA TYR A 44 -5.33 -9.94 27.69
C TYR A 44 -3.97 -9.67 27.03
N ALA A 45 -3.11 -10.68 26.87
CA ALA A 45 -1.83 -10.54 26.17
C ALA A 45 -2.04 -10.14 24.71
N LYS A 46 -3.00 -10.75 24.02
CA LYS A 46 -3.33 -10.39 22.64
C LYS A 46 -3.92 -8.98 22.51
N ALA A 47 -4.76 -8.58 23.46
CA ALA A 47 -5.34 -7.22 23.49
C ALA A 47 -4.26 -6.16 23.81
N THR A 48 -3.36 -6.42 24.76
CA THR A 48 -2.25 -5.52 25.08
C THR A 48 -1.25 -5.45 23.94
N LEU A 49 -0.95 -6.57 23.26
CA LEU A 49 -0.07 -6.58 22.08
C LEU A 49 -0.65 -5.72 20.94
N ALA A 50 -1.96 -5.81 20.69
CA ALA A 50 -2.63 -4.99 19.68
C ALA A 50 -2.59 -3.50 20.03
N LEU A 51 -2.81 -3.14 21.30
CA LEU A 51 -2.68 -1.76 21.77
C LEU A 51 -1.24 -1.25 21.67
N PHE A 52 -0.26 -2.11 21.97
CA PHE A 52 1.17 -1.79 21.86
C PHE A 52 1.58 -1.55 20.40
N GLN A 53 1.07 -2.37 19.48
CA GLN A 53 1.27 -2.17 18.04
C GLN A 53 0.68 -0.84 17.57
N MET A 54 -0.54 -0.49 18.00
CA MET A 54 -1.12 0.83 17.68
C MET A 54 -0.32 2.00 18.23
N GLN A 55 0.30 1.87 19.41
CA GLN A 55 1.15 2.92 19.98
C GLN A 55 2.50 3.01 19.28
N ILE A 56 3.11 1.87 18.91
CA ILE A 56 4.32 1.83 18.10
C ILE A 56 4.09 2.48 16.74
N ASP A 57 2.95 2.21 16.09
CA ASP A 57 2.62 2.82 14.80
C ASP A 57 2.41 4.34 14.92
N ARG A 58 1.82 4.81 16.02
CA ARG A 58 1.74 6.26 16.30
C ARG A 58 3.12 6.87 16.56
N ALA A 59 3.97 6.19 17.33
CA ALA A 59 5.33 6.63 17.59
C ALA A 59 6.17 6.62 16.30
N ARG A 60 6.04 5.61 15.45
CA ARG A 60 6.68 5.56 14.13
C ARG A 60 6.23 6.71 13.23
N LYS A 61 4.91 7.03 13.22
CA LYS A 61 4.39 8.20 12.50
C LYS A 61 4.97 9.53 13.02
N SER A 62 5.13 9.66 14.33
CA SER A 62 5.73 10.88 14.95
C SER A 62 7.24 10.99 14.75
N LEU A 63 7.92 9.86 14.55
CA LEU A 63 9.37 9.80 14.28
C LEU A 63 9.69 9.89 12.77
N GLY A 64 8.68 10.15 11.91
CA GLY A 64 8.89 10.32 10.48
C GLY A 64 8.97 9.00 9.69
N PHE A 65 8.76 7.85 10.33
CA PHE A 65 8.57 6.58 9.61
C PHE A 65 7.15 6.56 9.04
N ILE A 66 7.00 7.04 7.82
CA ILE A 66 5.73 7.03 7.10
C ILE A 66 5.39 5.58 6.73
N THR A 67 4.45 4.99 7.45
CA THR A 67 3.84 3.75 6.99
C THR A 67 2.89 4.12 5.87
N TYR A 68 3.20 3.68 4.65
CA TYR A 68 2.35 3.89 3.46
C TYR A 68 1.07 3.08 3.60
N GLU A 69 0.13 3.60 4.37
CA GLU A 69 -1.16 2.99 4.54
C GLU A 69 -2.05 3.43 3.36
N TRP A 70 -2.18 2.53 2.35
CA TRP A 70 -3.31 2.46 1.39
C TRP A 70 -3.79 3.78 0.75
N GLN A 71 -2.89 4.70 0.45
CA GLN A 71 -3.22 5.78 -0.48
C GLN A 71 -3.23 5.16 -1.89
N THR A 72 -4.35 5.30 -2.58
CA THR A 72 -4.38 4.99 -4.02
C THR A 72 -3.29 5.82 -4.70
N PRO A 73 -2.27 5.18 -5.30
CA PRO A 73 -1.18 5.93 -5.91
C PRO A 73 -1.72 6.77 -7.07
N ASN A 74 -1.22 8.00 -7.20
CA ASN A 74 -1.43 8.79 -8.40
C ASN A 74 -0.37 8.41 -9.43
N TYR A 75 -0.80 8.03 -10.62
CA TYR A 75 0.10 7.67 -11.71
C TYR A 75 0.42 8.91 -12.54
N VAL A 76 1.70 9.19 -12.74
CA VAL A 76 2.17 10.27 -13.61
C VAL A 76 2.87 9.63 -14.81
N PHE A 77 2.20 9.63 -15.96
CA PHE A 77 2.74 9.07 -17.19
C PHE A 77 3.58 10.13 -17.92
N VAL A 78 4.84 9.79 -18.17
CA VAL A 78 5.80 10.66 -18.85
C VAL A 78 6.28 9.99 -20.12
N GLY A 79 6.01 10.61 -21.27
CA GLY A 79 6.39 10.03 -22.56
C GLY A 79 5.80 10.76 -23.75
N SER A 80 5.78 10.07 -24.90
CA SER A 80 5.27 10.60 -26.15
C SER A 80 3.74 10.80 -26.14
N LYS A 81 3.23 11.59 -27.08
CA LYS A 81 1.77 11.72 -27.28
C LYS A 81 1.12 10.39 -27.68
N GLU A 82 1.82 9.55 -28.42
CA GLU A 82 1.33 8.21 -28.80
C GLU A 82 1.16 7.30 -27.57
N MET A 83 2.08 7.37 -26.62
CA MET A 83 1.94 6.69 -25.34
C MET A 83 0.65 7.13 -24.64
N GLN A 84 0.35 8.42 -24.60
CA GLN A 84 -0.85 8.94 -23.93
C GLN A 84 -2.15 8.36 -24.51
N GLU A 85 -2.23 8.21 -25.82
CA GLU A 85 -3.38 7.61 -26.48
C GLU A 85 -3.51 6.12 -26.13
N LYS A 86 -2.41 5.37 -26.24
CA LYS A 86 -2.39 3.92 -25.97
C LYS A 86 -2.64 3.58 -24.50
N CYS A 87 -2.03 4.29 -23.57
CA CYS A 87 -2.21 4.01 -22.15
C CYS A 87 -3.49 4.62 -21.57
N GLY A 88 -4.12 5.60 -22.24
CA GLY A 88 -5.41 6.18 -21.83
C GLY A 88 -6.52 5.14 -21.72
N ASP A 89 -6.55 4.16 -22.60
CA ASP A 89 -7.51 3.05 -22.54
C ASP A 89 -7.23 2.09 -21.36
N LEU A 90 -5.96 1.82 -21.09
CA LEU A 90 -5.55 1.02 -19.94
C LEU A 90 -5.95 1.71 -18.64
N VAL A 91 -5.68 3.01 -18.51
CA VAL A 91 -6.03 3.83 -17.35
C VAL A 91 -7.53 3.82 -17.10
N ARG A 92 -8.35 3.99 -18.13
CA ARG A 92 -9.82 3.96 -18.05
C ARG A 92 -10.34 2.58 -17.64
N ARG A 93 -9.84 1.51 -18.26
CA ARG A 93 -10.26 0.13 -17.94
C ARG A 93 -9.95 -0.27 -16.51
N LYS A 94 -8.81 0.20 -15.99
CA LYS A 94 -8.35 -0.14 -14.63
C LYS A 94 -8.77 0.89 -13.58
N GLY A 95 -9.37 2.01 -13.97
CA GLY A 95 -9.80 3.06 -13.05
C GLY A 95 -8.65 3.71 -12.30
N LEU A 96 -7.49 3.88 -12.95
CA LEU A 96 -6.31 4.48 -12.33
C LEU A 96 -6.46 6.00 -12.28
N LEU A 97 -6.00 6.60 -11.18
CA LEU A 97 -5.84 8.06 -11.10
C LEU A 97 -4.54 8.42 -11.83
N ALA A 98 -4.65 9.04 -12.98
CA ALA A 98 -3.51 9.28 -13.85
C ALA A 98 -3.45 10.73 -14.37
N GLU A 99 -2.24 11.26 -14.38
CA GLU A 99 -1.86 12.50 -15.05
C GLU A 99 -0.90 12.16 -16.19
N PHE A 100 -1.01 12.90 -17.32
CA PHE A 100 -0.19 12.66 -18.49
C PHE A 100 0.67 13.89 -18.78
N VAL A 101 1.97 13.66 -18.95
CA VAL A 101 2.94 14.70 -19.28
C VAL A 101 3.68 14.30 -20.54
N ALA A 102 3.47 15.04 -21.60
CA ALA A 102 4.22 14.85 -22.84
C ALA A 102 5.63 15.42 -22.69
N LEU A 103 6.63 14.57 -22.91
CA LEU A 103 8.03 14.95 -22.79
C LEU A 103 8.85 14.25 -23.88
N GLY A 104 9.77 15.00 -24.50
CA GLY A 104 10.71 14.44 -25.46
C GLY A 104 11.97 13.89 -24.78
N LYS A 105 12.71 13.03 -25.51
CA LYS A 105 13.90 12.32 -25.04
C LYS A 105 14.94 13.18 -24.32
N ASN A 106 15.15 14.41 -24.78
CA ASN A 106 16.20 15.30 -24.27
C ASN A 106 15.73 16.23 -23.13
N GLU A 107 14.47 16.17 -22.75
CA GLU A 107 13.88 17.09 -21.77
C GLU A 107 13.76 16.48 -20.38
N LEU A 108 14.05 15.17 -20.24
CA LEU A 108 13.98 14.47 -18.98
C LEU A 108 15.16 14.87 -18.08
N THR A 109 14.85 15.64 -17.04
CA THR A 109 15.82 16.14 -16.05
C THR A 109 15.29 15.94 -14.63
N ALA A 110 16.20 15.93 -13.64
CA ALA A 110 15.81 15.82 -12.22
C ALA A 110 14.92 16.98 -11.77
N SER A 111 15.20 18.20 -12.23
CA SER A 111 14.39 19.38 -11.93
C SER A 111 12.99 19.31 -12.54
N PHE A 112 12.84 18.65 -13.69
CA PHE A 112 11.54 18.37 -14.28
C PHE A 112 10.76 17.37 -13.40
N LEU A 113 11.40 16.30 -12.97
CA LEU A 113 10.78 15.30 -12.10
C LEU A 113 10.25 15.90 -10.79
N GLU A 114 10.98 16.83 -10.19
CA GLU A 114 10.53 17.56 -9.00
C GLU A 114 9.31 18.45 -9.25
N LYS A 115 9.21 19.05 -10.42
CA LYS A 115 8.07 19.92 -10.78
C LYS A 115 6.76 19.14 -11.00
N ILE A 116 6.84 17.95 -11.58
CA ILE A 116 5.65 17.14 -11.91
C ILE A 116 5.18 16.28 -10.75
N THR A 117 5.97 16.14 -9.70
CA THR A 117 5.64 15.28 -8.57
C THR A 117 5.30 16.07 -7.30
N ASP A 118 4.23 15.66 -6.63
CA ASP A 118 3.85 16.21 -5.32
C ASP A 118 4.58 15.46 -4.20
N SER A 119 5.41 16.15 -3.46
CA SER A 119 6.17 15.58 -2.35
C SER A 119 5.32 15.04 -1.18
N LYS A 120 4.02 15.32 -1.19
CA LYS A 120 3.08 14.94 -0.12
C LYS A 120 2.22 13.72 -0.44
N LYS A 121 2.23 13.27 -1.69
CA LYS A 121 1.39 12.16 -2.16
C LYS A 121 2.23 11.00 -2.67
N LEU A 122 1.72 9.78 -2.50
CA LEU A 122 2.33 8.62 -3.13
C LEU A 122 2.07 8.68 -4.65
N GLN A 123 3.13 8.75 -5.43
CA GLN A 123 3.07 8.83 -6.88
C GLN A 123 3.91 7.74 -7.51
N ILE A 124 3.39 7.15 -8.59
CA ILE A 124 4.12 6.24 -9.46
C ILE A 124 4.39 6.99 -10.76
N VAL A 125 5.65 7.35 -11.00
CA VAL A 125 6.07 7.99 -12.25
C VAL A 125 6.36 6.90 -13.26
N VAL A 126 5.57 6.87 -14.31
CA VAL A 126 5.61 5.85 -15.36
C VAL A 126 6.29 6.43 -16.59
N PHE A 127 7.40 5.81 -16.97
CA PHE A 127 8.16 6.22 -18.15
C PHE A 127 7.88 5.33 -19.34
N ASP A 128 7.82 5.97 -20.50
CA ASP A 128 7.78 5.29 -21.79
C ASP A 128 9.15 4.74 -22.15
N VAL A 129 9.33 3.42 -22.08
CA VAL A 129 10.61 2.79 -22.42
C VAL A 129 10.92 2.79 -23.93
N SER A 130 9.97 3.19 -24.75
CA SER A 130 10.21 3.39 -26.19
C SER A 130 10.85 4.75 -26.47
N GLU A 131 10.66 5.74 -25.57
CA GLU A 131 11.19 7.08 -25.71
C GLU A 131 12.46 7.31 -24.88
N PHE A 132 12.48 6.79 -23.64
CA PHE A 132 13.57 7.01 -22.69
C PHE A 132 14.37 5.74 -22.46
N ASP A 133 15.71 5.86 -22.43
CA ASP A 133 16.60 4.79 -22.08
C ASP A 133 16.57 4.56 -20.55
N TYR A 134 16.70 3.29 -20.12
CA TYR A 134 16.71 2.93 -18.70
C TYR A 134 17.78 3.67 -17.89
N GLU A 135 18.97 3.85 -18.47
CA GLU A 135 20.10 4.57 -17.85
C GLU A 135 19.69 6.01 -17.51
N GLN A 136 19.09 6.73 -18.47
CA GLN A 136 18.61 8.08 -18.28
C GLN A 136 17.52 8.18 -17.19
N ILE A 137 16.58 7.24 -17.17
CA ILE A 137 15.53 7.19 -16.15
C ILE A 137 16.14 6.99 -14.76
N LEU A 138 17.07 6.04 -14.62
CA LEU A 138 17.72 5.73 -13.36
C LEU A 138 18.57 6.90 -12.85
N GLU A 139 19.32 7.57 -13.71
CA GLU A 139 20.10 8.76 -13.36
C GLU A 139 19.22 9.87 -12.80
N VAL A 140 18.11 10.17 -13.46
CA VAL A 140 17.17 11.21 -13.00
C VAL A 140 16.53 10.85 -11.65
N PHE A 141 16.20 9.59 -11.44
CA PHE A 141 15.70 9.12 -10.15
C PHE A 141 16.75 9.15 -9.03
N ALA A 142 18.02 8.85 -9.35
CA ALA A 142 19.12 8.86 -8.38
C ALA A 142 19.40 10.27 -7.85
N VAL A 143 19.26 11.29 -8.70
CA VAL A 143 19.49 12.69 -8.30
C VAL A 143 18.39 13.25 -7.43
N ALA A 144 17.13 12.81 -7.61
CA ALA A 144 15.97 13.31 -6.90
C ALA A 144 15.24 12.20 -6.12
N PRO A 145 15.86 11.57 -5.11
CA PRO A 145 15.23 10.49 -4.35
C PRO A 145 14.09 11.00 -3.49
N SER A 146 12.96 10.29 -3.51
CA SER A 146 11.81 10.58 -2.63
C SER A 146 11.15 9.28 -2.21
N PRO A 147 10.85 9.10 -0.92
CA PRO A 147 10.18 7.90 -0.44
C PRO A 147 8.72 7.76 -0.92
N LEU A 148 8.10 8.87 -1.37
CA LEU A 148 6.74 8.91 -1.90
C LEU A 148 6.67 8.78 -3.42
N ARG A 149 7.83 8.72 -4.08
CA ARG A 149 7.95 8.58 -5.53
C ARG A 149 8.43 7.19 -5.87
N LYS A 150 7.61 6.46 -6.61
CA LYS A 150 7.93 5.14 -7.12
C LYS A 150 8.09 5.19 -8.64
N MET A 151 8.82 4.23 -9.17
CA MET A 151 9.09 4.13 -10.60
C MET A 151 8.18 3.10 -11.23
N GLY A 152 7.70 3.39 -12.44
CA GLY A 152 7.00 2.47 -13.29
C GLY A 152 7.49 2.58 -14.74
N PHE A 153 7.26 1.53 -15.52
CA PHE A 153 7.64 1.46 -16.92
C PHE A 153 6.43 1.07 -17.77
N TYR A 154 6.20 1.80 -18.83
CA TYR A 154 5.18 1.46 -19.81
C TYR A 154 5.83 0.99 -21.11
N HIS A 155 5.43 -0.17 -21.59
CA HIS A 155 5.93 -0.76 -22.81
C HIS A 155 4.84 -0.66 -23.88
N GLN A 156 5.02 0.21 -24.87
CA GLN A 156 3.99 0.49 -25.88
C GLN A 156 3.62 -0.72 -26.72
N ASP A 157 4.59 -1.57 -27.10
CA ASP A 157 4.34 -2.73 -27.98
C ASP A 157 3.49 -3.81 -27.30
N SER A 158 3.67 -4.00 -26.01
CA SER A 158 2.92 -5.00 -25.25
C SER A 158 1.70 -4.44 -24.52
N GLY A 159 1.57 -3.12 -24.44
CA GLY A 159 0.54 -2.43 -23.66
C GLY A 159 0.63 -2.70 -22.15
N MET A 160 1.83 -3.07 -21.67
CA MET A 160 2.04 -3.43 -20.27
C MET A 160 2.58 -2.25 -19.46
N LEU A 161 2.00 -2.06 -18.29
CA LEU A 161 2.51 -1.17 -17.26
C LEU A 161 3.14 -2.02 -16.14
N ILE A 162 4.41 -1.81 -15.89
CA ILE A 162 5.19 -2.50 -14.85
C ILE A 162 5.47 -1.51 -13.73
N THR A 163 5.10 -1.86 -12.51
CA THR A 163 5.38 -1.08 -11.30
C THR A 163 6.17 -1.93 -10.30
N ASP A 164 6.54 -1.36 -9.18
CA ASP A 164 7.19 -2.08 -8.07
C ASP A 164 6.28 -3.11 -7.39
N ALA A 165 4.96 -2.98 -7.54
CA ALA A 165 3.97 -3.82 -6.87
C ALA A 165 3.31 -4.83 -7.82
N GLU A 166 3.10 -4.47 -9.10
CA GLU A 166 2.29 -5.27 -10.02
C GLU A 166 2.62 -5.01 -11.50
N VAL A 167 2.18 -5.92 -12.34
CA VAL A 167 2.18 -5.78 -13.81
C VAL A 167 0.73 -5.68 -14.28
N ILE A 168 0.38 -4.55 -14.87
CA ILE A 168 -0.97 -4.23 -15.34
C ILE A 168 -1.03 -4.39 -16.87
N LYS A 169 -2.05 -5.11 -17.36
CA LYS A 169 -2.33 -5.32 -18.79
C LYS A 169 -3.73 -4.91 -19.16
#